data_f7c599769fe85e010e084192d5c4de52
#
_entry.id   f7c599769fe85e010e084192d5c4de52
#
_cell.length_a   1.000
_cell.length_b   1.000
_cell.length_c   1.000
_cell.angle_alpha   90.00
_cell.angle_beta   90.00
_cell.angle_gamma   90.00
#
_symmetry.space_group_name_H-M   'P 1'
#
loop_
_entity.id
_entity.type
_entity.pdbx_description
1 polymer ?
#
loop_
_entity_poly.entity_id
_entity_poly.type
_entity_poly.pdbx_seq_one_letter_code
_entity_poly.pdbx_strand_id
1 'polypeptide(L)'
;MKFFQLIGTQRSGSNLFRLMLNEFDDVFAPHPPHLLKTFYSITSNYNNLEKDKNLKRLVNDMIKWIQFNPVPWSYIPDFNEIMNQSNERSIFKLFESIYTLSAKNAQKKKYWCCKSLHNLNFYNNKKFKVLNPIFIYIYRDGRDVAASYKKASIGDKHIYFLAKKWEKDQIICKKIRETTNDTNFFSVKYEDLLNNPSKIFKVFCSKYEIKYNKNFLDFYKSNDSKITSLSGKLWQNLSRPLIKNNSEKYKRELSLDEIKIFESINSKVLESLGYKNINSAENLIKDFSNEKIKSYEKINIKLKEESRLKNSTLEMKLRKRQKSILN
;
A
#
# COMPACT_ATOMS: atom_id res chain seq x y z
N MET A 1 -8.26 -15.09 13.52
CA MET A 1 -7.08 -14.17 13.43
C MET A 1 -7.58 -12.75 13.19
N LYS A 2 -6.92 -11.73 13.75
CA LYS A 2 -7.28 -10.32 13.53
C LYS A 2 -6.62 -9.78 12.25
N PHE A 3 -7.19 -8.72 11.68
CA PHE A 3 -6.80 -8.18 10.38
C PHE A 3 -6.13 -6.81 10.50
N PHE A 4 -4.87 -6.68 10.08
CA PHE A 4 -4.19 -5.41 9.88
C PHE A 4 -4.33 -4.94 8.42
N GLN A 5 -4.95 -3.78 8.19
CA GLN A 5 -4.99 -3.11 6.90
C GLN A 5 -4.08 -1.89 6.90
N LEU A 6 -3.01 -1.94 6.11
CA LEU A 6 -2.17 -0.75 5.90
C LEU A 6 -2.92 0.26 5.02
N ILE A 7 -2.93 1.52 5.46
CA ILE A 7 -3.49 2.65 4.73
C ILE A 7 -2.47 3.79 4.61
N GLY A 8 -2.71 4.71 3.68
CA GLY A 8 -1.84 5.84 3.37
C GLY A 8 -1.54 5.93 1.87
N THR A 9 -0.71 6.89 1.50
CA THR A 9 -0.27 7.03 0.10
C THR A 9 0.88 6.08 -0.21
N GLN A 10 0.88 5.49 -1.40
CA GLN A 10 2.04 4.71 -1.87
C GLN A 10 3.31 5.58 -1.80
N ARG A 11 4.46 4.96 -1.62
CA ARG A 11 5.79 5.60 -1.43
C ARG A 11 6.03 6.21 -0.04
N SER A 12 5.13 5.97 0.91
CA SER A 12 5.29 6.38 2.32
C SER A 12 5.97 5.33 3.22
N GLY A 13 6.68 4.35 2.66
CA GLY A 13 7.39 3.33 3.46
C GLY A 13 6.58 2.08 3.82
N SER A 14 5.38 1.91 3.24
CA SER A 14 4.50 0.77 3.57
C SER A 14 5.09 -0.62 3.29
N ASN A 15 5.99 -0.76 2.30
CA ASN A 15 6.71 -2.03 2.08
C ASN A 15 7.77 -2.28 3.15
N LEU A 16 8.47 -1.23 3.58
CA LEU A 16 9.43 -1.33 4.68
C LEU A 16 8.74 -1.79 5.97
N PHE A 17 7.66 -1.10 6.36
CA PHE A 17 6.89 -1.47 7.54
C PHE A 17 6.35 -2.90 7.45
N ARG A 18 5.80 -3.29 6.30
CA ARG A 18 5.30 -4.65 6.07
C ARG A 18 6.39 -5.71 6.25
N LEU A 19 7.57 -5.48 5.67
CA LEU A 19 8.69 -6.43 5.81
C LEU A 19 9.12 -6.56 7.27
N MET A 20 9.29 -5.44 7.97
CA MET A 20 9.58 -5.44 9.40
C MET A 20 8.50 -6.16 10.21
N LEU A 21 7.22 -5.93 9.88
CA LEU A 21 6.09 -6.57 10.55
C LEU A 21 6.04 -8.08 10.32
N ASN A 22 6.47 -8.56 9.15
CA ASN A 22 6.48 -9.99 8.81
C ASN A 22 7.52 -10.81 9.59
N GLU A 23 8.51 -10.14 10.19
CA GLU A 23 9.53 -10.80 11.04
C GLU A 23 9.00 -11.19 12.43
N PHE A 24 7.79 -10.77 12.82
CA PHE A 24 7.17 -11.21 14.07
C PHE A 24 6.43 -12.54 13.87
N ASP A 25 6.59 -13.46 14.83
CA ASP A 25 5.97 -14.80 14.80
C ASP A 25 4.44 -14.76 14.82
N ASP A 26 3.87 -13.71 15.41
CA ASP A 26 2.43 -13.53 15.51
C ASP A 26 1.77 -12.98 14.24
N VAL A 27 2.54 -12.49 13.26
CA VAL A 27 2.01 -11.71 12.14
C VAL A 27 2.40 -12.28 10.78
N PHE A 28 1.42 -12.51 9.92
CA PHE A 28 1.60 -12.82 8.51
C PHE A 28 1.39 -11.57 7.66
N ALA A 29 2.44 -11.03 7.09
CA ALA A 29 2.41 -9.80 6.28
C ALA A 29 3.07 -10.02 4.89
N PRO A 30 2.45 -10.81 4.00
CA PRO A 30 3.03 -11.16 2.70
C PRO A 30 3.00 -9.98 1.72
N HIS A 31 3.73 -10.11 0.61
CA HIS A 31 3.63 -9.16 -0.49
C HIS A 31 2.19 -9.15 -1.05
N PRO A 32 1.52 -7.98 -1.15
CA PRO A 32 0.11 -7.93 -1.52
C PRO A 32 -0.11 -8.27 -3.00
N PRO A 33 -0.97 -9.25 -3.31
CA PRO A 33 -1.41 -9.54 -4.67
C PRO A 33 -2.52 -8.58 -5.15
N HIS A 34 -2.96 -7.65 -4.30
CA HIS A 34 -4.00 -6.66 -4.61
C HIS A 34 -5.37 -7.26 -5.00
N LEU A 35 -5.79 -8.35 -4.33
CA LEU A 35 -7.00 -9.10 -4.68
C LEU A 35 -8.27 -8.23 -4.78
N LEU A 36 -8.60 -7.47 -3.74
CA LEU A 36 -9.80 -6.62 -3.76
C LEU A 36 -9.74 -5.54 -4.84
N LYS A 37 -8.56 -4.92 -5.04
CA LYS A 37 -8.36 -3.96 -6.13
C LYS A 37 -8.64 -4.57 -7.50
N THR A 38 -8.24 -5.82 -7.70
CA THR A 38 -8.34 -6.49 -9.01
C THR A 38 -9.72 -7.07 -9.24
N PHE A 39 -10.26 -7.81 -8.27
CA PHE A 39 -11.45 -8.64 -8.49
C PHE A 39 -12.76 -7.98 -8.07
N TYR A 40 -12.74 -6.98 -7.17
CA TYR A 40 -13.98 -6.36 -6.69
C TYR A 40 -14.82 -5.75 -7.83
N SER A 41 -14.19 -4.95 -8.69
CA SER A 41 -14.89 -4.28 -9.80
C SER A 41 -15.34 -5.22 -10.92
N ILE A 42 -14.72 -6.39 -11.05
CA ILE A 42 -15.01 -7.39 -12.08
C ILE A 42 -15.75 -8.60 -11.53
N THR A 43 -16.19 -8.58 -10.27
CA THR A 43 -16.93 -9.71 -9.67
C THR A 43 -18.19 -10.05 -10.48
N SER A 44 -18.85 -9.05 -11.08
CA SER A 44 -20.00 -9.24 -11.96
C SER A 44 -19.71 -10.10 -13.20
N ASN A 45 -18.46 -10.12 -13.68
CA ASN A 45 -18.05 -10.95 -14.84
C ASN A 45 -18.10 -12.45 -14.52
N TYR A 46 -18.18 -12.82 -13.25
CA TYR A 46 -18.31 -14.20 -12.80
C TYR A 46 -19.78 -14.63 -12.63
N ASN A 47 -20.73 -13.76 -12.97
CA ASN A 47 -22.17 -13.98 -12.84
C ASN A 47 -22.60 -14.28 -11.39
N ASN A 48 -23.66 -15.08 -11.21
CA ASN A 48 -24.18 -15.43 -9.89
C ASN A 48 -23.21 -16.36 -9.13
N LEU A 49 -22.61 -15.87 -8.05
CA LEU A 49 -21.65 -16.61 -7.21
C LEU A 49 -22.34 -17.70 -6.34
N GLU A 50 -23.65 -17.72 -6.23
CA GLU A 50 -24.36 -18.80 -5.56
C GLU A 50 -24.23 -20.12 -6.34
N LYS A 51 -23.91 -20.08 -7.63
CA LYS A 51 -23.61 -21.26 -8.43
C LYS A 51 -22.13 -21.66 -8.22
N ASP A 52 -21.89 -22.88 -7.76
CA ASP A 52 -20.54 -23.41 -7.46
C ASP A 52 -19.57 -23.28 -8.62
N LYS A 53 -20.02 -23.52 -9.87
CA LYS A 53 -19.18 -23.35 -11.07
C LYS A 53 -18.61 -21.92 -11.18
N ASN A 54 -19.43 -20.90 -10.93
CA ASN A 54 -19.05 -19.51 -11.05
C ASN A 54 -18.10 -19.10 -9.90
N LEU A 55 -18.44 -19.52 -8.69
CA LEU A 55 -17.60 -19.30 -7.51
C LEU A 55 -16.23 -19.98 -7.67
N LYS A 56 -16.19 -21.23 -8.12
CA LYS A 56 -14.95 -21.98 -8.38
C LYS A 56 -14.07 -21.25 -9.41
N ARG A 57 -14.68 -20.69 -10.47
CA ARG A 57 -13.94 -19.89 -11.46
C ARG A 57 -13.30 -18.66 -10.82
N LEU A 58 -14.06 -17.87 -10.04
CA LEU A 58 -13.53 -16.68 -9.34
C LEU A 58 -12.39 -17.06 -8.40
N VAL A 59 -12.58 -18.06 -7.55
CA VAL A 59 -11.57 -18.51 -6.58
C VAL A 59 -10.30 -18.99 -7.29
N ASN A 60 -10.43 -19.81 -8.34
CA ASN A 60 -9.29 -20.29 -9.11
C ASN A 60 -8.51 -19.14 -9.77
N ASP A 61 -9.20 -18.11 -10.28
CA ASP A 61 -8.54 -16.94 -10.86
C ASP A 61 -7.84 -16.12 -9.78
N MET A 62 -8.43 -15.97 -8.59
CA MET A 62 -7.76 -15.34 -7.44
C MET A 62 -6.49 -16.10 -7.02
N ILE A 63 -6.56 -17.44 -6.97
CA ILE A 63 -5.41 -18.31 -6.67
C ILE A 63 -4.31 -18.14 -7.71
N LYS A 64 -4.64 -18.26 -9.00
CA LYS A 64 -3.69 -18.05 -10.11
C LYS A 64 -3.08 -16.65 -10.06
N TRP A 65 -3.89 -15.63 -9.73
CA TRP A 65 -3.42 -14.26 -9.59
C TRP A 65 -2.34 -14.10 -8.51
N ILE A 66 -2.48 -14.84 -7.39
CA ILE A 66 -1.47 -14.87 -6.33
C ILE A 66 -0.23 -15.66 -6.80
N GLN A 67 -0.42 -16.80 -7.46
CA GLN A 67 0.68 -17.62 -8.00
C GLN A 67 1.56 -16.83 -8.98
N PHE A 68 0.96 -15.95 -9.78
CA PHE A 68 1.69 -15.11 -10.75
C PHE A 68 2.10 -13.74 -10.18
N ASN A 69 1.94 -13.53 -8.86
CA ASN A 69 2.42 -12.31 -8.24
C ASN A 69 3.97 -12.25 -8.34
N PRO A 70 4.56 -11.08 -8.70
CA PRO A 70 6.02 -10.94 -8.80
C PRO A 70 6.80 -11.37 -7.56
N VAL A 71 6.18 -11.29 -6.39
CA VAL A 71 6.72 -11.84 -5.14
C VAL A 71 5.78 -12.96 -4.69
N PRO A 72 6.16 -14.22 -4.90
CA PRO A 72 5.30 -15.37 -4.61
C PRO A 72 5.07 -15.54 -3.12
N TRP A 73 3.91 -16.10 -2.78
CA TRP A 73 3.64 -16.58 -1.42
C TRP A 73 4.18 -17.99 -1.24
N SER A 74 4.62 -18.32 -0.04
CA SER A 74 5.12 -19.67 0.30
C SER A 74 4.02 -20.73 0.25
N TYR A 75 2.79 -20.33 0.51
CA TYR A 75 1.61 -21.20 0.45
C TYR A 75 0.40 -20.40 -0.03
N ILE A 76 -0.43 -21.03 -0.85
CA ILE A 76 -1.70 -20.53 -1.36
C ILE A 76 -2.72 -21.62 -1.20
N PRO A 77 -3.83 -21.41 -0.43
CA PRO A 77 -4.86 -22.44 -0.23
C PRO A 77 -5.57 -22.78 -1.54
N ASP A 78 -6.04 -24.00 -1.66
CA ASP A 78 -6.86 -24.43 -2.78
C ASP A 78 -8.33 -24.05 -2.61
N PHE A 79 -9.15 -24.37 -3.62
CA PHE A 79 -10.58 -24.07 -3.60
C PHE A 79 -11.30 -24.73 -2.43
N ASN A 80 -11.02 -26.01 -2.15
CA ASN A 80 -11.73 -26.77 -1.12
C ASN A 80 -11.38 -26.24 0.27
N GLU A 81 -10.13 -25.94 0.52
CA GLU A 81 -9.69 -25.32 1.78
C GLU A 81 -10.39 -23.98 2.03
N ILE A 82 -10.51 -23.13 0.99
CA ILE A 82 -11.18 -21.84 1.08
C ILE A 82 -12.67 -22.03 1.40
N MET A 83 -13.34 -22.95 0.73
CA MET A 83 -14.76 -23.22 0.94
C MET A 83 -15.05 -23.87 2.29
N ASN A 84 -14.16 -24.74 2.77
CA ASN A 84 -14.26 -25.32 4.10
C ASN A 84 -14.06 -24.30 5.23
N GLN A 85 -13.33 -23.21 4.95
CA GLN A 85 -13.11 -22.13 5.93
C GLN A 85 -14.36 -21.26 6.12
N SER A 86 -15.20 -21.09 5.09
CA SER A 86 -16.42 -20.28 5.15
C SER A 86 -17.39 -20.59 4.02
N ASN A 87 -18.68 -20.69 4.36
CA ASN A 87 -19.79 -20.84 3.39
C ASN A 87 -20.21 -19.50 2.75
N GLU A 88 -19.70 -18.36 3.21
CA GLU A 88 -20.04 -17.05 2.66
C GLU A 88 -19.33 -16.82 1.31
N ARG A 89 -20.12 -16.53 0.26
CA ARG A 89 -19.67 -16.39 -1.13
C ARG A 89 -19.35 -14.97 -1.54
N SER A 90 -18.97 -14.10 -0.58
CA SER A 90 -18.59 -12.73 -0.89
C SER A 90 -17.08 -12.62 -1.18
N ILE A 91 -16.71 -11.69 -2.08
CA ILE A 91 -15.30 -11.41 -2.41
C ILE A 91 -14.47 -11.03 -1.17
N PHE A 92 -15.08 -10.37 -0.18
CA PHE A 92 -14.41 -9.99 1.05
C PHE A 92 -14.12 -11.21 1.92
N LYS A 93 -15.04 -12.17 1.98
CA LYS A 93 -14.84 -13.39 2.74
C LYS A 93 -13.83 -14.32 2.08
N LEU A 94 -13.87 -14.45 0.76
CA LEU A 94 -12.85 -15.18 0.00
C LEU A 94 -11.46 -14.57 0.25
N PHE A 95 -11.35 -13.24 0.22
CA PHE A 95 -10.12 -12.51 0.54
C PHE A 95 -9.62 -12.82 1.96
N GLU A 96 -10.49 -12.78 2.97
CA GLU A 96 -10.16 -13.13 4.36
C GLU A 96 -9.69 -14.58 4.46
N SER A 97 -10.43 -15.53 3.88
CA SER A 97 -10.12 -16.97 3.93
C SER A 97 -8.73 -17.25 3.33
N ILE A 98 -8.41 -16.68 2.18
CA ILE A 98 -7.10 -16.84 1.53
C ILE A 98 -5.97 -16.38 2.46
N TYR A 99 -6.07 -15.17 3.04
CA TYR A 99 -5.04 -14.65 3.93
C TYR A 99 -4.94 -15.45 5.23
N THR A 100 -6.07 -15.83 5.81
CA THR A 100 -6.11 -16.54 7.10
C THR A 100 -5.54 -17.97 6.97
N LEU A 101 -5.89 -18.69 5.90
CA LEU A 101 -5.35 -20.03 5.64
C LEU A 101 -3.85 -19.97 5.35
N SER A 102 -3.41 -19.02 4.54
CA SER A 102 -1.97 -18.81 4.27
C SER A 102 -1.20 -18.44 5.54
N ALA A 103 -1.80 -17.64 6.43
CA ALA A 103 -1.18 -17.30 7.71
C ALA A 103 -1.08 -18.52 8.64
N LYS A 104 -2.11 -19.36 8.69
CA LYS A 104 -2.11 -20.63 9.47
C LYS A 104 -1.02 -21.57 8.96
N ASN A 105 -0.89 -21.76 7.65
CA ASN A 105 0.15 -22.59 7.06
C ASN A 105 1.56 -22.04 7.37
N ALA A 106 1.74 -20.73 7.37
CA ALA A 106 2.98 -20.07 7.78
C ALA A 106 3.20 -20.09 9.31
N GLN A 107 2.38 -20.82 10.07
CA GLN A 107 2.42 -20.94 11.53
C GLN A 107 2.30 -19.59 12.27
N LYS A 108 1.72 -18.56 11.64
CA LYS A 108 1.45 -17.26 12.25
C LYS A 108 0.16 -17.34 13.06
N LYS A 109 0.15 -16.77 14.28
CA LYS A 109 -0.86 -17.13 15.29
C LYS A 109 -1.98 -16.11 15.45
N LYS A 110 -1.69 -14.82 15.36
CA LYS A 110 -2.64 -13.78 15.81
C LYS A 110 -3.18 -12.90 14.70
N TYR A 111 -2.30 -12.47 13.77
CA TYR A 111 -2.64 -11.43 12.81
C TYR A 111 -2.25 -11.81 11.38
N TRP A 112 -3.08 -11.39 10.45
CA TRP A 112 -2.69 -11.27 9.05
C TRP A 112 -2.76 -9.81 8.59
N CYS A 113 -1.91 -9.43 7.67
CA CYS A 113 -1.76 -8.04 7.23
C CYS A 113 -1.87 -7.92 5.72
N CYS A 114 -2.74 -7.03 5.26
CA CYS A 114 -2.79 -6.64 3.85
C CYS A 114 -2.21 -5.24 3.65
N LYS A 115 -1.16 -5.16 2.84
CA LYS A 115 -0.50 -3.91 2.48
C LYS A 115 -1.11 -3.26 1.23
N SER A 116 -2.18 -3.79 0.65
CA SER A 116 -2.83 -3.16 -0.51
C SER A 116 -3.46 -1.82 -0.11
N LEU A 117 -2.73 -0.72 -0.27
CA LEU A 117 -3.17 0.62 0.12
C LEU A 117 -4.43 1.07 -0.64
N HIS A 118 -4.72 0.44 -1.78
CA HIS A 118 -5.95 0.69 -2.52
C HIS A 118 -7.21 0.32 -1.72
N ASN A 119 -7.09 -0.61 -0.75
CA ASN A 119 -8.20 -1.04 0.08
C ASN A 119 -8.76 0.06 0.99
N LEU A 120 -8.04 1.17 1.16
CA LEU A 120 -8.56 2.36 1.83
C LEU A 120 -9.89 2.86 1.19
N ASN A 121 -10.13 2.58 -0.09
CA ASN A 121 -11.38 2.94 -0.77
C ASN A 121 -12.59 2.09 -0.32
N PHE A 122 -12.37 0.99 0.37
CA PHE A 122 -13.42 0.12 0.90
C PHE A 122 -13.82 0.45 2.34
N TYR A 123 -13.22 1.47 2.98
CA TYR A 123 -13.43 1.76 4.40
C TYR A 123 -14.91 1.97 4.78
N ASN A 124 -15.74 2.47 3.87
CA ASN A 124 -17.18 2.64 4.07
C ASN A 124 -18.03 1.46 3.58
N ASN A 125 -17.44 0.46 2.95
CA ASN A 125 -18.18 -0.71 2.49
C ASN A 125 -18.59 -1.59 3.68
N LYS A 126 -19.90 -1.85 3.82
CA LYS A 126 -20.45 -2.62 4.94
C LYS A 126 -19.81 -4.01 5.07
N LYS A 127 -19.63 -4.74 3.95
CA LYS A 127 -19.01 -6.07 3.95
C LYS A 127 -17.51 -6.04 4.30
N PHE A 128 -16.80 -4.98 3.90
CA PHE A 128 -15.41 -4.79 4.32
C PHE A 128 -15.30 -4.50 5.82
N LYS A 129 -16.23 -3.73 6.39
CA LYS A 129 -16.27 -3.44 7.83
C LYS A 129 -16.50 -4.68 8.69
N VAL A 130 -17.23 -5.69 8.19
CA VAL A 130 -17.43 -6.98 8.89
C VAL A 130 -16.11 -7.71 9.12
N LEU A 131 -15.08 -7.51 8.29
CA LEU A 131 -13.73 -8.03 8.51
C LEU A 131 -13.04 -7.42 9.74
N ASN A 132 -13.62 -6.40 10.34
CA ASN A 132 -13.12 -5.66 11.51
C ASN A 132 -11.64 -5.27 11.39
N PRO A 133 -11.25 -4.50 10.35
CA PRO A 133 -9.86 -4.14 10.11
C PRO A 133 -9.28 -3.26 11.21
N ILE A 134 -8.08 -3.57 11.65
CA ILE A 134 -7.22 -2.68 12.42
C ILE A 134 -6.40 -1.89 11.40
N PHE A 135 -6.64 -0.59 11.30
CA PHE A 135 -5.95 0.25 10.34
C PHE A 135 -4.59 0.68 10.84
N ILE A 136 -3.57 0.47 10.02
CA ILE A 136 -2.22 0.98 10.24
C ILE A 136 -1.96 2.08 9.22
N TYR A 137 -2.01 3.32 9.67
CA TYR A 137 -1.81 4.50 8.84
C TYR A 137 -0.33 4.87 8.78
N ILE A 138 0.27 4.71 7.59
CA ILE A 138 1.65 5.10 7.34
C ILE A 138 1.66 6.35 6.48
N TYR A 139 2.19 7.45 7.05
CA TYR A 139 2.29 8.73 6.37
C TYR A 139 3.73 9.22 6.30
N ARG A 140 4.00 10.02 5.31
CA ARG A 140 5.30 10.60 4.99
C ARG A 140 5.08 12.00 4.42
N ASP A 141 6.09 12.88 4.52
CA ASP A 141 6.07 14.17 3.84
C ASP A 141 5.64 14.00 2.37
N GLY A 142 4.54 14.66 2.01
CA GLY A 142 3.93 14.52 0.69
C GLY A 142 4.84 14.96 -0.45
N ARG A 143 5.75 15.91 -0.20
CA ARG A 143 6.75 16.39 -1.16
C ARG A 143 7.78 15.30 -1.46
N ASP A 144 8.19 14.56 -0.43
CA ASP A 144 9.06 13.37 -0.58
C ASP A 144 8.36 12.22 -1.31
N VAL A 145 7.07 12.04 -1.04
CA VAL A 145 6.22 11.08 -1.76
C VAL A 145 6.17 11.44 -3.24
N ALA A 146 5.93 12.71 -3.57
CA ALA A 146 5.90 13.21 -4.94
C ALA A 146 7.25 13.04 -5.66
N ALA A 147 8.36 13.42 -5.02
CA ALA A 147 9.71 13.22 -5.54
C ALA A 147 9.99 11.74 -5.86
N SER A 148 9.54 10.83 -4.99
CA SER A 148 9.63 9.38 -5.22
C SER A 148 8.77 8.89 -6.38
N TYR A 149 7.57 9.46 -6.58
CA TYR A 149 6.70 9.11 -7.71
C TYR A 149 7.23 9.58 -9.05
N LYS A 150 7.88 10.73 -9.13
CA LYS A 150 8.52 11.21 -10.36
C LYS A 150 9.53 10.21 -10.92
N LYS A 151 10.25 9.50 -10.03
CA LYS A 151 11.22 8.46 -10.41
C LYS A 151 10.60 7.08 -10.64
N ALA A 152 9.35 6.88 -10.23
CA ALA A 152 8.67 5.59 -10.35
C ALA A 152 8.22 5.35 -11.79
N SER A 153 8.10 4.08 -12.18
CA SER A 153 7.54 3.67 -13.48
C SER A 153 6.00 3.72 -13.53
N ILE A 154 5.36 3.99 -12.39
CA ILE A 154 3.90 3.96 -12.22
C ILE A 154 3.36 5.30 -11.71
N GLY A 155 2.07 5.53 -11.91
CA GLY A 155 1.36 6.70 -11.38
C GLY A 155 1.62 7.98 -12.17
N ASP A 156 1.05 9.07 -11.70
CA ASP A 156 1.25 10.40 -12.27
C ASP A 156 2.67 10.90 -12.06
N LYS A 157 3.08 11.89 -12.86
CA LYS A 157 4.43 12.45 -12.87
C LYS A 157 4.46 13.96 -12.63
N HIS A 158 3.41 14.66 -13.07
CA HIS A 158 3.32 16.09 -12.83
C HIS A 158 2.93 16.35 -11.37
N ILE A 159 3.60 17.30 -10.75
CA ILE A 159 3.50 17.60 -9.32
C ILE A 159 2.07 17.93 -8.87
N TYR A 160 1.28 18.61 -9.70
CA TYR A 160 -0.12 18.95 -9.41
C TYR A 160 -0.97 17.70 -9.14
N PHE A 161 -0.90 16.68 -10.00
CA PHE A 161 -1.68 15.45 -9.84
C PHE A 161 -1.17 14.59 -8.68
N LEU A 162 0.14 14.63 -8.43
CA LEU A 162 0.74 13.96 -7.26
C LEU A 162 0.28 14.62 -5.95
N ALA A 163 0.20 15.94 -5.93
CA ALA A 163 -0.31 16.72 -4.81
C ALA A 163 -1.79 16.40 -4.52
N LYS A 164 -2.63 16.43 -5.58
CA LYS A 164 -4.06 16.08 -5.46
C LYS A 164 -4.29 14.64 -5.01
N LYS A 165 -3.48 13.71 -5.51
CA LYS A 165 -3.57 12.31 -5.07
C LYS A 165 -3.19 12.17 -3.60
N TRP A 166 -2.11 12.81 -3.16
CA TRP A 166 -1.67 12.76 -1.77
C TRP A 166 -2.73 13.38 -0.85
N GLU A 167 -3.26 14.56 -1.18
CA GLU A 167 -4.35 15.22 -0.47
C GLU A 167 -5.55 14.28 -0.26
N LYS A 168 -6.03 13.68 -1.37
CA LYS A 168 -7.17 12.75 -1.34
C LYS A 168 -6.93 11.58 -0.39
N ASP A 169 -5.75 10.96 -0.49
CA ASP A 169 -5.41 9.80 0.35
C ASP A 169 -5.35 10.20 1.84
N GLN A 170 -4.78 11.39 2.17
CA GLN A 170 -4.71 11.88 3.55
C GLN A 170 -6.10 12.20 4.11
N ILE A 171 -6.97 12.84 3.32
CA ILE A 171 -8.35 13.15 3.73
C ILE A 171 -9.11 11.85 4.08
N ILE A 172 -8.97 10.80 3.26
CA ILE A 172 -9.61 9.51 3.53
C ILE A 172 -9.02 8.88 4.81
N CYS A 173 -7.69 8.90 4.97
CA CYS A 173 -7.05 8.37 6.17
C CYS A 173 -7.50 9.10 7.44
N LYS A 174 -7.67 10.43 7.38
CA LYS A 174 -8.21 11.24 8.46
C LYS A 174 -9.65 10.83 8.81
N LYS A 175 -10.52 10.67 7.80
CA LYS A 175 -11.90 10.18 8.00
C LYS A 175 -11.94 8.79 8.64
N ILE A 176 -11.06 7.87 8.22
CA ILE A 176 -10.94 6.56 8.84
C ILE A 176 -10.55 6.71 10.33
N ARG A 177 -9.58 7.59 10.63
CA ARG A 177 -9.15 7.85 12.01
C ARG A 177 -10.31 8.36 12.89
N GLU A 178 -11.08 9.30 12.37
CA GLU A 178 -12.21 9.91 13.07
C GLU A 178 -13.38 8.94 13.34
N THR A 179 -13.53 7.92 12.50
CA THR A 179 -14.62 6.93 12.58
C THR A 179 -14.19 5.58 13.17
N THR A 180 -12.94 5.45 13.60
CA THR A 180 -12.36 4.20 14.10
C THR A 180 -11.91 4.35 15.55
N ASN A 181 -12.23 3.38 16.41
CA ASN A 181 -11.78 3.35 17.80
C ASN A 181 -10.26 3.27 17.89
N ASP A 182 -9.69 3.80 18.96
CA ASP A 182 -8.24 3.80 19.19
C ASP A 182 -7.62 2.39 19.19
N THR A 183 -8.34 1.38 19.66
CA THR A 183 -7.89 -0.02 19.62
C THR A 183 -7.66 -0.53 18.21
N ASN A 184 -8.42 0.00 17.22
CA ASN A 184 -8.39 -0.44 15.82
C ASN A 184 -7.65 0.53 14.90
N PHE A 185 -6.84 1.44 15.46
CA PHE A 185 -6.07 2.40 14.66
C PHE A 185 -4.66 2.60 15.22
N PHE A 186 -3.65 2.61 14.34
CA PHE A 186 -2.27 2.91 14.68
C PHE A 186 -1.63 3.81 13.62
N SER A 187 -0.99 4.91 14.03
CA SER A 187 -0.30 5.83 13.13
C SER A 187 1.21 5.65 13.18
N VAL A 188 1.85 5.69 12.01
CA VAL A 188 3.30 5.60 11.85
C VAL A 188 3.77 6.72 10.92
N LYS A 189 4.53 7.66 11.46
CA LYS A 189 5.27 8.61 10.64
C LYS A 189 6.51 7.94 10.07
N TYR A 190 6.71 8.02 8.76
CA TYR A 190 7.83 7.35 8.08
C TYR A 190 9.19 7.80 8.62
N GLU A 191 9.34 9.08 8.87
CA GLU A 191 10.56 9.68 9.40
C GLU A 191 10.89 9.14 10.81
N ASP A 192 9.87 8.96 11.66
CA ASP A 192 10.04 8.36 12.98
C ASP A 192 10.38 6.86 12.90
N LEU A 193 9.79 6.15 11.92
CA LEU A 193 10.15 4.75 11.64
C LEU A 193 11.61 4.60 11.25
N LEU A 194 12.16 5.55 10.49
CA LEU A 194 13.58 5.55 10.12
C LEU A 194 14.51 5.87 11.29
N ASN A 195 14.12 6.83 12.13
CA ASN A 195 14.95 7.32 13.21
C ASN A 195 14.88 6.43 14.46
N ASN A 196 13.69 5.95 14.81
CA ASN A 196 13.43 5.23 16.04
C ASN A 196 12.56 3.97 15.84
N PRO A 197 12.94 3.02 14.94
CA PRO A 197 12.11 1.86 14.62
C PRO A 197 11.79 1.01 15.85
N SER A 198 12.74 0.85 16.78
CA SER A 198 12.54 0.08 18.00
C SER A 198 11.48 0.69 18.92
N LYS A 199 11.41 2.02 19.04
CA LYS A 199 10.37 2.71 19.81
C LYS A 199 9.00 2.46 19.20
N ILE A 200 8.89 2.62 17.87
CA ILE A 200 7.62 2.40 17.15
C ILE A 200 7.13 0.96 17.34
N PHE A 201 7.99 -0.03 17.10
CA PHE A 201 7.58 -1.44 17.24
C PHE A 201 7.37 -1.89 18.70
N LYS A 202 8.04 -1.30 19.68
CA LYS A 202 7.71 -1.56 21.10
C LYS A 202 6.28 -1.11 21.43
N VAL A 203 5.90 0.12 21.04
CA VAL A 203 4.55 0.64 21.25
C VAL A 203 3.53 -0.18 20.47
N PHE A 204 3.81 -0.51 19.20
CA PHE A 204 2.94 -1.34 18.37
C PHE A 204 2.71 -2.73 18.97
N CYS A 205 3.78 -3.42 19.37
CA CYS A 205 3.72 -4.75 19.94
C CYS A 205 2.98 -4.75 21.29
N SER A 206 3.22 -3.76 22.15
CA SER A 206 2.47 -3.61 23.41
C SER A 206 0.98 -3.42 23.17
N LYS A 207 0.60 -2.54 22.22
CA LYS A 207 -0.81 -2.26 21.90
C LYS A 207 -1.57 -3.49 21.39
N TYR A 208 -0.91 -4.34 20.62
CA TYR A 208 -1.53 -5.49 19.97
C TYR A 208 -1.10 -6.83 20.55
N GLU A 209 -0.49 -6.84 21.75
CA GLU A 209 -0.08 -8.05 22.46
C GLU A 209 0.78 -9.00 21.59
N ILE A 210 1.67 -8.42 20.77
CA ILE A 210 2.64 -9.13 19.95
C ILE A 210 3.93 -9.26 20.75
N LYS A 211 4.53 -10.45 20.78
CA LYS A 211 5.82 -10.65 21.45
C LYS A 211 6.90 -9.85 20.73
N TYR A 212 7.40 -8.79 21.39
CA TYR A 212 8.46 -7.97 20.83
C TYR A 212 9.77 -8.75 20.73
N ASN A 213 10.42 -8.67 19.57
CA ASN A 213 11.79 -9.11 19.37
C ASN A 213 12.50 -8.09 18.45
N LYS A 214 13.83 -8.12 18.38
CA LYS A 214 14.59 -7.17 17.53
C LYS A 214 14.84 -7.68 16.11
N ASN A 215 14.39 -8.88 15.75
CA ASN A 215 14.64 -9.50 14.45
C ASN A 215 14.05 -8.68 13.29
N PHE A 216 13.01 -7.89 13.56
CA PHE A 216 12.44 -6.99 12.56
C PHE A 216 13.46 -5.98 11.98
N LEU A 217 14.54 -5.68 12.67
CA LEU A 217 15.63 -4.82 12.15
C LEU A 217 16.44 -5.54 11.06
N ASP A 218 16.41 -6.85 11.04
CA ASP A 218 17.08 -7.70 10.05
C ASP A 218 16.18 -8.06 8.85
N PHE A 219 15.03 -7.39 8.71
CA PHE A 219 14.06 -7.59 7.63
C PHE A 219 14.71 -7.73 6.24
N TYR A 220 15.81 -7.02 5.98
CA TYR A 220 16.52 -7.00 4.70
C TYR A 220 17.25 -8.33 4.38
N LYS A 221 17.45 -9.17 5.39
CA LYS A 221 18.06 -10.51 5.24
C LYS A 221 17.02 -11.56 4.81
N SER A 222 15.71 -11.29 5.02
CA SER A 222 14.64 -12.22 4.69
C SER A 222 14.56 -12.52 3.19
N ASN A 223 14.08 -13.71 2.85
CA ASN A 223 13.87 -14.10 1.45
C ASN A 223 12.82 -13.21 0.76
N ASP A 224 11.74 -12.86 1.47
CA ASP A 224 10.71 -11.93 0.98
C ASP A 224 11.33 -10.57 0.61
N SER A 225 12.20 -10.03 1.45
CA SER A 225 12.88 -8.76 1.20
C SER A 225 13.78 -8.82 -0.05
N LYS A 226 14.56 -9.89 -0.19
CA LYS A 226 15.44 -10.11 -1.35
C LYS A 226 14.65 -10.22 -2.64
N ILE A 227 13.61 -11.07 -2.68
CA ILE A 227 12.74 -11.22 -3.85
C ILE A 227 12.00 -9.91 -4.17
N THR A 228 11.46 -9.22 -3.15
CA THR A 228 10.81 -7.93 -3.34
C THR A 228 11.78 -6.91 -3.95
N SER A 229 13.02 -6.85 -3.51
CA SER A 229 14.01 -5.92 -4.03
C SER A 229 14.38 -6.17 -5.50
N LEU A 230 14.37 -7.42 -5.92
CA LEU A 230 14.64 -7.83 -7.31
C LEU A 230 13.43 -7.61 -8.24
N SER A 231 12.22 -7.58 -7.70
CA SER A 231 10.99 -7.47 -8.50
C SER A 231 10.76 -6.08 -9.13
N GLY A 232 11.60 -5.07 -8.82
CA GLY A 232 11.54 -3.77 -9.47
C GLY A 232 12.48 -2.72 -8.87
N LYS A 233 12.97 -1.81 -9.70
CA LYS A 233 13.90 -0.73 -9.31
C LYS A 233 13.44 0.10 -8.10
N LEU A 234 12.14 0.22 -7.88
CA LEU A 234 11.54 0.99 -6.78
C LEU A 234 11.78 0.38 -5.41
N TRP A 235 12.16 -0.91 -5.34
CA TRP A 235 12.28 -1.67 -4.10
C TRP A 235 13.71 -2.13 -3.78
N GLN A 236 14.69 -1.75 -4.60
CA GLN A 236 16.10 -2.16 -4.45
C GLN A 236 16.67 -1.92 -3.04
N ASN A 237 16.23 -0.84 -2.39
CA ASN A 237 16.69 -0.50 -1.04
C ASN A 237 16.14 -1.44 0.06
N LEU A 238 15.16 -2.29 -0.26
CA LEU A 238 14.58 -3.20 0.74
C LEU A 238 15.49 -4.38 1.11
N SER A 239 16.48 -4.70 0.27
CA SER A 239 17.52 -5.71 0.58
C SER A 239 18.75 -5.12 1.29
N ARG A 240 18.62 -3.92 1.84
CA ARG A 240 19.68 -3.22 2.58
C ARG A 240 19.21 -2.86 3.99
N PRO A 241 20.13 -2.70 4.95
CA PRO A 241 19.80 -2.14 6.25
C PRO A 241 19.03 -0.82 6.13
N LEU A 242 18.34 -0.45 7.19
CA LEU A 242 17.54 0.77 7.25
C LEU A 242 18.37 2.01 6.90
N ILE A 243 17.93 2.76 5.89
CA ILE A 243 18.60 3.99 5.43
C ILE A 243 18.04 5.16 6.21
N LYS A 244 18.74 5.61 7.26
CA LYS A 244 18.29 6.69 8.16
C LYS A 244 17.99 8.00 7.44
N ASN A 245 18.84 8.43 6.50
CA ASN A 245 18.72 9.73 5.81
C ASN A 245 17.85 9.68 4.55
N ASN A 246 16.78 8.87 4.57
CA ASN A 246 15.88 8.72 3.42
C ASN A 246 14.64 9.65 3.50
N SER A 247 14.81 10.82 4.10
CA SER A 247 13.81 11.88 4.24
C SER A 247 14.31 13.21 3.67
N GLU A 248 13.43 14.19 3.55
CA GLU A 248 13.71 15.54 3.05
C GLU A 248 14.36 15.62 1.66
N LYS A 249 14.24 14.56 0.86
CA LYS A 249 14.82 14.49 -0.48
C LYS A 249 14.22 15.52 -1.44
N TYR A 250 12.97 15.90 -1.20
CA TYR A 250 12.27 16.87 -2.01
C TYR A 250 13.02 18.20 -2.12
N LYS A 251 13.79 18.60 -1.10
CA LYS A 251 14.58 19.83 -1.09
C LYS A 251 15.63 19.90 -2.21
N ARG A 252 16.08 18.74 -2.71
CA ARG A 252 17.07 18.62 -3.81
C ARG A 252 16.52 17.96 -5.07
N GLU A 253 15.34 17.34 -5.00
CA GLU A 253 14.76 16.54 -6.09
C GLU A 253 13.56 17.21 -6.77
N LEU A 254 12.96 18.21 -6.13
CA LEU A 254 11.90 19.05 -6.70
C LEU A 254 12.41 20.47 -6.93
N SER A 255 11.92 21.14 -7.96
CA SER A 255 12.14 22.57 -8.16
C SER A 255 11.33 23.39 -7.15
N LEU A 256 11.72 24.65 -6.96
CA LEU A 256 10.97 25.57 -6.09
C LEU A 256 9.52 25.74 -6.55
N ASP A 257 9.28 25.79 -7.87
CA ASP A 257 7.92 25.86 -8.44
C ASP A 257 7.11 24.60 -8.13
N GLU A 258 7.74 23.42 -8.22
CA GLU A 258 7.06 22.17 -7.87
C GLU A 258 6.70 22.12 -6.38
N ILE A 259 7.59 22.55 -5.51
CA ILE A 259 7.32 22.66 -4.08
C ILE A 259 6.17 23.64 -3.84
N LYS A 260 6.20 24.81 -4.50
CA LYS A 260 5.15 25.82 -4.41
C LYS A 260 3.77 25.27 -4.86
N ILE A 261 3.72 24.59 -6.01
CA ILE A 261 2.47 23.94 -6.48
C ILE A 261 1.97 22.92 -5.47
N PHE A 262 2.85 22.07 -4.93
CA PHE A 262 2.50 21.06 -3.95
C PHE A 262 1.93 21.67 -2.68
N GLU A 263 2.61 22.66 -2.12
CA GLU A 263 2.21 23.35 -0.88
C GLU A 263 0.94 24.17 -1.08
N SER A 264 0.74 24.78 -2.26
CA SER A 264 -0.51 25.50 -2.58
C SER A 264 -1.76 24.63 -2.49
N ILE A 265 -1.62 23.33 -2.73
CA ILE A 265 -2.72 22.36 -2.61
C ILE A 265 -2.80 21.80 -1.19
N ASN A 266 -1.65 21.61 -0.53
CA ASN A 266 -1.54 20.75 0.64
C ASN A 266 -1.04 21.45 1.93
N SER A 267 -0.87 22.78 1.97
CA SER A 267 -0.29 23.44 3.13
C SER A 267 -0.93 23.04 4.46
N LYS A 268 -2.26 23.11 4.54
CA LYS A 268 -3.02 22.74 5.74
C LYS A 268 -2.89 21.26 6.12
N VAL A 269 -2.84 20.36 5.13
CA VAL A 269 -2.68 18.92 5.37
C VAL A 269 -1.26 18.62 5.85
N LEU A 270 -0.23 19.25 5.26
CA LEU A 270 1.16 19.13 5.71
C LEU A 270 1.29 19.57 7.18
N GLU A 271 0.77 20.75 7.53
CA GLU A 271 0.80 21.27 8.90
C GLU A 271 0.09 20.35 9.88
N SER A 272 -1.10 19.83 9.51
CA SER A 272 -1.86 18.90 10.36
C SER A 272 -1.12 17.59 10.65
N LEU A 273 -0.16 17.21 9.79
CA LEU A 273 0.71 16.04 9.94
C LEU A 273 2.08 16.38 10.54
N GLY A 274 2.30 17.63 10.95
CA GLY A 274 3.53 18.11 11.58
C GLY A 274 4.69 18.36 10.59
N TYR A 275 4.37 18.70 9.33
CA TYR A 275 5.36 19.12 8.33
C TYR A 275 5.29 20.64 8.13
N LYS A 276 6.46 21.31 8.14
CA LYS A 276 6.54 22.75 7.91
C LYS A 276 6.51 23.05 6.42
N ASN A 277 5.73 24.05 6.01
CA ASN A 277 5.79 24.63 4.67
C ASN A 277 7.10 25.41 4.47
N ILE A 278 7.60 25.45 3.24
CA ILE A 278 8.73 26.32 2.83
C ILE A 278 8.20 27.68 2.40
N ASN A 279 7.08 27.68 1.68
CA ASN A 279 6.46 28.92 1.21
C ASN A 279 5.56 29.50 2.30
N SER A 280 5.61 30.83 2.46
CA SER A 280 4.62 31.55 3.28
C SER A 280 3.23 31.48 2.63
N ALA A 281 2.17 31.64 3.42
CA ALA A 281 0.78 31.58 2.95
C ALA A 281 0.50 32.57 1.82
N GLU A 282 1.14 33.75 1.84
CA GLU A 282 1.00 34.81 0.84
C GLU A 282 1.57 34.41 -0.53
N ASN A 283 2.63 33.57 -0.53
CA ASN A 283 3.30 33.12 -1.74
C ASN A 283 2.63 31.90 -2.38
N LEU A 284 1.63 31.29 -1.75
CA LEU A 284 0.91 30.16 -2.31
C LEU A 284 0.01 30.58 -3.48
N ILE A 285 -0.15 29.67 -4.43
CA ILE A 285 -1.07 29.83 -5.56
C ILE A 285 -2.48 29.66 -5.04
N LYS A 286 -3.29 30.72 -5.10
CA LYS A 286 -4.66 30.72 -4.56
C LYS A 286 -5.62 29.89 -5.43
N ASP A 287 -5.43 29.90 -6.75
CA ASP A 287 -6.28 29.18 -7.69
C ASP A 287 -5.48 28.68 -8.91
N PHE A 288 -5.91 27.57 -9.48
CA PHE A 288 -5.36 26.96 -10.68
C PHE A 288 -6.38 27.08 -11.81
N SER A 289 -6.13 27.96 -12.81
CA SER A 289 -7.04 28.09 -13.94
C SER A 289 -7.19 26.77 -14.72
N ASN A 290 -8.34 26.60 -15.40
CA ASN A 290 -8.60 25.40 -16.20
C ASN A 290 -7.56 25.21 -17.32
N GLU A 291 -7.08 26.32 -17.94
CA GLU A 291 -6.03 26.29 -18.97
C GLU A 291 -4.72 25.71 -18.40
N LYS A 292 -4.35 26.16 -17.19
CA LYS A 292 -3.16 25.71 -16.50
C LYS A 292 -3.24 24.21 -16.12
N ILE A 293 -4.41 23.77 -15.64
CA ILE A 293 -4.65 22.35 -15.34
C ILE A 293 -4.56 21.50 -16.62
N LYS A 294 -5.17 21.93 -17.74
CA LYS A 294 -5.05 21.25 -19.03
C LYS A 294 -3.59 21.17 -19.53
N SER A 295 -2.82 22.23 -19.34
CA SER A 295 -1.37 22.22 -19.63
C SER A 295 -0.64 21.18 -18.79
N TYR A 296 -0.88 21.13 -17.50
CA TYR A 296 -0.31 20.13 -16.58
C TYR A 296 -0.68 18.70 -17.00
N GLU A 297 -1.91 18.49 -17.46
CA GLU A 297 -2.37 17.19 -17.94
C GLU A 297 -1.58 16.70 -19.15
N LYS A 298 -1.38 17.57 -20.15
CA LYS A 298 -0.53 17.27 -21.34
C LYS A 298 0.89 16.88 -20.93
N ILE A 299 1.50 17.66 -20.03
CA ILE A 299 2.82 17.37 -19.50
C ILE A 299 2.82 16.02 -18.75
N ASN A 300 1.80 15.76 -17.92
CA ASN A 300 1.68 14.51 -17.17
C ASN A 300 1.60 13.28 -18.07
N ILE A 301 0.82 13.35 -19.16
CA ILE A 301 0.70 12.28 -20.16
C ILE A 301 2.07 11.98 -20.76
N LYS A 302 2.78 13.00 -21.28
CA LYS A 302 4.12 12.84 -21.86
C LYS A 302 5.10 12.19 -20.87
N LEU A 303 5.18 12.68 -19.64
CA LEU A 303 6.07 12.14 -18.60
C LEU A 303 5.72 10.69 -18.21
N LYS A 304 4.44 10.31 -18.26
CA LYS A 304 4.00 8.93 -18.02
C LYS A 304 4.46 7.99 -19.13
N GLU A 305 4.39 8.41 -20.38
CA GLU A 305 4.86 7.64 -21.53
C GLU A 305 6.38 7.42 -21.45
N GLU A 306 7.16 8.49 -21.24
CA GLU A 306 8.61 8.41 -21.06
C GLU A 306 8.99 7.47 -19.89
N SER A 307 8.23 7.51 -18.80
CA SER A 307 8.45 6.65 -17.63
C SER A 307 8.14 5.18 -17.93
N ARG A 308 7.14 4.87 -18.75
CA ARG A 308 6.81 3.49 -19.16
C ARG A 308 7.91 2.85 -19.99
N LEU A 309 8.56 3.61 -20.86
CA LEU A 309 9.68 3.13 -21.68
C LEU A 309 10.91 2.73 -20.84
N LYS A 310 11.05 3.28 -19.64
CA LYS A 310 12.16 2.98 -18.70
C LYS A 310 11.95 1.74 -17.84
N ASN A 311 10.83 1.01 -18.01
CA ASN A 311 10.52 -0.18 -17.19
C ASN A 311 11.40 -1.38 -17.55
N SER A 312 11.72 -2.21 -16.57
CA SER A 312 12.43 -3.44 -16.79
C SER A 312 11.57 -4.46 -17.54
N THR A 313 12.15 -5.16 -18.49
CA THR A 313 11.49 -6.22 -19.27
C THR A 313 10.94 -7.36 -18.40
N LEU A 314 11.60 -7.66 -17.28
CA LEU A 314 11.18 -8.71 -16.35
C LEU A 314 9.88 -8.34 -15.61
N GLU A 315 9.79 -7.14 -15.01
CA GLU A 315 8.57 -6.68 -14.34
C GLU A 315 7.39 -6.65 -15.32
N MET A 316 7.59 -6.19 -16.54
CA MET A 316 6.56 -6.19 -17.57
C MET A 316 6.08 -7.59 -17.93
N LYS A 317 6.99 -8.57 -18.08
CA LYS A 317 6.64 -9.97 -18.37
C LYS A 317 5.81 -10.58 -17.24
N LEU A 318 6.23 -10.41 -15.98
CA LEU A 318 5.51 -10.94 -14.82
C LEU A 318 4.09 -10.34 -14.72
N ARG A 319 3.96 -9.02 -14.89
CA ARG A 319 2.65 -8.36 -14.88
C ARG A 319 1.77 -8.70 -16.09
N LYS A 320 2.34 -8.94 -17.27
CA LYS A 320 1.60 -9.41 -18.44
C LYS A 320 1.01 -10.80 -18.19
N ARG A 321 1.81 -11.73 -17.63
CA ARG A 321 1.36 -13.06 -17.25
C ARG A 321 0.24 -13.02 -16.21
N GLN A 322 0.37 -12.15 -15.19
CA GLN A 322 -0.67 -11.97 -14.18
C GLN A 322 -1.97 -11.45 -14.81
N LYS A 323 -1.88 -10.47 -15.71
CA LYS A 323 -3.06 -9.89 -16.36
C LYS A 323 -3.78 -10.84 -17.33
N SER A 324 -3.09 -11.81 -17.93
CA SER A 324 -3.72 -12.77 -18.83
C SER A 324 -4.74 -13.69 -18.17
N ILE A 325 -4.80 -13.71 -16.84
CA ILE A 325 -5.83 -14.45 -16.08
C ILE A 325 -7.21 -13.79 -16.22
N LEU A 326 -7.25 -12.48 -16.47
CA LEU A 326 -8.48 -11.69 -16.50
C LEU A 326 -9.09 -11.55 -17.91
N ASN A 327 -8.40 -12.06 -18.93
CA ASN A 327 -8.85 -12.12 -20.31
C ASN A 327 -9.45 -13.51 -20.59
#